data_8858b46b5205d78f9d91a6ca4687f573
#
_entry.id   8858b46b5205d78f9d91a6ca4687f573
#
_cell.length_a   1.000
_cell.length_b   1.000
_cell.length_c   1.000
_cell.angle_alpha   90.00
_cell.angle_beta   90.00
_cell.angle_gamma   90.00
#
_symmetry.space_group_name_H-M   'P 1'
#
loop_
_entity.id
_entity.type
_entity.pdbx_description
1 polymer ?
#
loop_
_entity_poly.entity_id
_entity_poly.type
_entity_poly.pdbx_seq_one_letter_code
_entity_poly.pdbx_strand_id
1 'polypeptide(L)'
;MYYERLIEEQIALKLKTSGAVVVAGPKFCGKTTTCMLYQKSFVKLNTKQAIAMARMNPKAVLVGENPRLIDEWQKAPDIWNQVKDDLDFNYEFGKYILTGSSTPADKTEVHHSGAGRIAPLNMRPMTLWESKESKGTVSLKDLFEGGDNFPWDMNSEFSLEDVAFLLCRGGWPIAVLAPRDIALEITKNYYNGLFVFEDSENERFRNKKPEVLRMILRSYARNISSEAAVSTIISDIRQSNERTMDTKTYDDYMEALKDLYIIEDMEAWNPNIRSKTSIRSTPTRHFVDTSIACRSLGVGPGDLMNDLESFGLFFEDFAVRDLRVYADRLGGVVKHYRDNAGLECDAVVHLEDGRWGGIEIKLGGDDLINDGAESLKKLRDKIVEKSDEKAPSFLLVLTAVGGAYKREDRVFVAPITLLRP
;
A
#
# COMPACT_ATOMS: atom_id res chain seq x y z
N MET A 1 20.95 9.81 5.77
CA MET A 1 20.18 9.51 6.99
C MET A 1 19.24 8.35 6.66
N TYR A 2 19.09 7.33 7.53
CA TYR A 2 18.16 6.23 7.37
C TYR A 2 17.01 6.39 8.37
N TYR A 3 15.79 6.20 7.92
CA TYR A 3 14.61 6.12 8.78
C TYR A 3 14.19 4.66 8.91
N GLU A 4 14.04 4.19 10.12
CA GLU A 4 13.59 2.84 10.45
C GLU A 4 12.23 2.57 9.82
N ARG A 5 12.09 1.38 9.22
CA ARG A 5 10.88 0.97 8.51
C ARG A 5 10.12 -0.08 9.33
N LEU A 6 8.80 0.05 9.37
CA LEU A 6 7.94 -0.89 10.11
C LEU A 6 8.06 -2.33 9.64
N ILE A 7 8.39 -2.55 8.36
CA ILE A 7 8.62 -3.88 7.80
C ILE A 7 9.87 -4.59 8.37
N GLU A 8 10.78 -3.88 9.02
CA GLU A 8 12.05 -4.45 9.50
C GLU A 8 11.85 -5.58 10.50
N GLU A 9 10.91 -5.44 11.42
CA GLU A 9 10.61 -6.50 12.37
C GLU A 9 10.02 -7.73 11.69
N GLN A 10 9.22 -7.53 10.63
CA GLN A 10 8.69 -8.65 9.84
C GLN A 10 9.80 -9.34 9.05
N ILE A 11 10.76 -8.61 8.48
CA ILE A 11 11.95 -9.19 7.83
C ILE A 11 12.72 -10.04 8.85
N ALA A 12 13.02 -9.49 10.03
CA ALA A 12 13.72 -10.20 11.09
C ALA A 12 13.00 -11.47 11.56
N LEU A 13 11.66 -11.40 11.68
CA LEU A 13 10.82 -12.55 12.05
C LEU A 13 10.83 -13.62 10.94
N LYS A 14 10.62 -13.21 9.68
CA LYS A 14 10.57 -14.15 8.55
C LYS A 14 11.92 -14.82 8.30
N LEU A 15 13.03 -14.13 8.52
CA LEU A 15 14.38 -14.76 8.46
C LEU A 15 14.60 -15.85 9.52
N LYS A 16 13.86 -15.80 10.63
CA LYS A 16 13.89 -16.85 11.67
C LYS A 16 12.92 -18.00 11.41
N THR A 17 11.97 -17.84 10.49
CA THR A 17 10.87 -18.78 10.28
C THR A 17 10.76 -19.33 8.86
N SER A 18 11.58 -18.83 7.91
CA SER A 18 11.59 -19.24 6.52
C SER A 18 13.01 -19.29 5.98
N GLY A 19 13.26 -20.15 5.00
CA GLY A 19 14.58 -20.29 4.38
C GLY A 19 14.97 -19.06 3.54
N ALA A 20 14.00 -18.42 2.91
CA ALA A 20 14.18 -17.17 2.18
C ALA A 20 13.05 -16.18 2.48
N VAL A 21 13.35 -14.90 2.33
CA VAL A 21 12.37 -13.81 2.41
C VAL A 21 12.40 -13.03 1.10
N VAL A 22 11.25 -12.81 0.47
CA VAL A 22 11.14 -11.92 -0.68
C VAL A 22 10.47 -10.63 -0.27
N VAL A 23 11.16 -9.50 -0.44
CA VAL A 23 10.65 -8.15 -0.18
C VAL A 23 10.32 -7.50 -1.53
N ALA A 24 9.04 -7.45 -1.84
CA ALA A 24 8.50 -6.88 -3.05
C ALA A 24 7.87 -5.50 -2.80
N GLY A 25 7.69 -4.69 -3.84
CA GLY A 25 7.06 -3.37 -3.73
C GLY A 25 7.55 -2.39 -4.80
N PRO A 26 6.99 -1.17 -4.87
CA PRO A 26 7.28 -0.21 -5.93
C PRO A 26 8.76 0.19 -5.96
N LYS A 27 9.23 0.64 -7.12
CA LYS A 27 10.59 1.24 -7.22
C LYS A 27 10.71 2.42 -6.26
N PHE A 28 11.92 2.64 -5.73
CA PHE A 28 12.25 3.76 -4.83
C PHE A 28 11.57 3.76 -3.45
N CYS A 29 10.80 2.74 -3.06
CA CYS A 29 10.22 2.68 -1.70
C CYS A 29 11.24 2.30 -0.60
N GLY A 30 12.49 1.93 -0.95
CA GLY A 30 13.58 1.68 0.01
C GLY A 30 13.96 0.22 0.24
N LYS A 31 13.42 -0.75 -0.54
CA LYS A 31 13.64 -2.20 -0.35
C LYS A 31 15.10 -2.58 -0.17
N THR A 32 15.93 -2.24 -1.16
CA THR A 32 17.37 -2.58 -1.14
C THR A 32 18.05 -2.01 0.09
N THR A 33 17.79 -0.73 0.40
CA THR A 33 18.40 -0.04 1.56
C THR A 33 18.03 -0.73 2.87
N THR A 34 16.76 -1.09 3.07
CA THR A 34 16.29 -1.78 4.26
C THR A 34 16.85 -3.21 4.33
N CYS A 35 16.82 -3.96 3.23
CA CYS A 35 17.33 -5.34 3.21
C CYS A 35 18.86 -5.42 3.40
N MET A 36 19.60 -4.37 3.04
CA MET A 36 21.06 -4.28 3.28
C MET A 36 21.42 -4.32 4.77
N LEU A 37 20.50 -4.02 5.69
CA LEU A 37 20.73 -4.11 7.14
C LEU A 37 20.80 -5.56 7.64
N TYR A 38 20.28 -6.51 6.89
CA TYR A 38 20.12 -7.91 7.30
C TYR A 38 21.06 -8.88 6.58
N GLN A 39 21.79 -8.42 5.56
CA GLN A 39 22.63 -9.27 4.73
C GLN A 39 24.05 -9.41 5.26
N LYS A 40 24.71 -10.55 4.95
CA LYS A 40 26.16 -10.76 5.10
C LYS A 40 26.87 -10.78 3.75
N SER A 41 26.17 -11.08 2.67
CA SER A 41 26.70 -10.98 1.31
C SER A 41 25.64 -10.47 0.34
N PHE A 42 26.07 -9.87 -0.76
CA PHE A 42 25.19 -9.11 -1.65
C PHE A 42 25.53 -9.34 -3.12
N VAL A 43 24.49 -9.45 -3.95
CA VAL A 43 24.59 -9.41 -5.40
C VAL A 43 23.47 -8.55 -5.96
N LYS A 44 23.81 -7.69 -6.93
CA LYS A 44 22.85 -6.79 -7.58
C LYS A 44 22.77 -7.08 -9.08
N LEU A 45 21.57 -7.37 -9.56
CA LEU A 45 21.31 -7.64 -10.97
C LEU A 45 20.90 -6.36 -11.70
N ASN A 46 21.82 -5.41 -11.80
CA ASN A 46 21.56 -4.08 -12.37
C ASN A 46 22.31 -3.79 -13.68
N THR A 47 23.14 -4.71 -14.16
CA THR A 47 23.86 -4.57 -15.42
C THR A 47 23.50 -5.72 -16.37
N LYS A 48 23.53 -5.46 -17.69
CA LYS A 48 23.27 -6.50 -18.70
C LYS A 48 24.20 -7.71 -18.50
N GLN A 49 25.47 -7.48 -18.10
CA GLN A 49 26.43 -8.54 -17.84
C GLN A 49 26.05 -9.37 -16.62
N ALA A 50 25.69 -8.74 -15.47
CA ALA A 50 25.27 -9.45 -14.27
C ALA A 50 24.00 -10.29 -14.49
N ILE A 51 23.05 -9.75 -15.23
CA ILE A 51 21.81 -10.45 -15.60
C ILE A 51 22.12 -11.64 -16.51
N ALA A 52 22.95 -11.47 -17.54
CA ALA A 52 23.33 -12.55 -18.44
C ALA A 52 24.06 -13.68 -17.69
N MET A 53 25.00 -13.34 -16.80
CA MET A 53 25.69 -14.34 -15.96
C MET A 53 24.73 -15.06 -15.02
N ALA A 54 23.79 -14.35 -14.41
CA ALA A 54 22.78 -14.94 -13.54
C ALA A 54 21.85 -15.90 -14.30
N ARG A 55 21.46 -15.57 -15.53
CA ARG A 55 20.65 -16.44 -16.39
C ARG A 55 21.44 -17.67 -16.87
N MET A 56 22.74 -17.54 -17.14
CA MET A 56 23.59 -18.68 -17.55
C MET A 56 23.90 -19.62 -16.39
N ASN A 57 24.10 -19.10 -15.19
CA ASN A 57 24.44 -19.92 -14.01
C ASN A 57 23.76 -19.34 -12.75
N PRO A 58 22.45 -19.58 -12.56
CA PRO A 58 21.73 -19.10 -11.38
C PRO A 58 22.31 -19.61 -10.06
N LYS A 59 22.93 -20.80 -10.03
CA LYS A 59 23.59 -21.35 -8.83
C LYS A 59 24.74 -20.46 -8.34
N ALA A 60 25.51 -19.85 -9.24
CA ALA A 60 26.60 -18.97 -8.85
C ALA A 60 26.12 -17.72 -8.11
N VAL A 61 24.87 -17.28 -8.35
CA VAL A 61 24.27 -16.14 -7.64
C VAL A 61 24.06 -16.44 -6.17
N LEU A 62 23.81 -17.69 -5.81
CA LEU A 62 23.54 -18.15 -4.43
C LEU A 62 24.80 -18.26 -3.58
N VAL A 63 26.00 -18.22 -4.18
CA VAL A 63 27.27 -18.39 -3.47
C VAL A 63 27.64 -17.13 -2.69
N GLY A 64 27.78 -17.27 -1.38
CA GLY A 64 28.17 -16.20 -0.45
C GLY A 64 27.76 -16.48 0.98
N GLU A 65 28.10 -15.59 1.91
CA GLU A 65 27.69 -15.70 3.31
C GLU A 65 26.19 -15.42 3.46
N ASN A 66 25.52 -16.18 4.33
CA ASN A 66 24.07 -16.06 4.61
C ASN A 66 23.80 -15.14 5.84
N PRO A 67 22.74 -14.32 5.82
CA PRO A 67 21.77 -14.10 4.73
C PRO A 67 22.41 -13.48 3.49
N ARG A 68 22.13 -14.06 2.32
CA ARG A 68 22.57 -13.49 1.03
C ARG A 68 21.46 -12.68 0.41
N LEU A 69 21.72 -11.40 0.16
CA LEU A 69 20.80 -10.50 -0.52
C LEU A 69 21.00 -10.57 -2.05
N ILE A 70 19.92 -10.87 -2.75
CA ILE A 70 19.83 -10.89 -4.22
C ILE A 70 18.86 -9.79 -4.66
N ASP A 71 19.41 -8.67 -5.15
CA ASP A 71 18.65 -7.47 -5.52
C ASP A 71 18.20 -7.55 -6.98
N GLU A 72 16.92 -7.24 -7.23
CA GLU A 72 16.26 -7.30 -8.55
C GLU A 72 16.23 -8.71 -9.15
N TRP A 73 15.95 -9.73 -8.31
CA TRP A 73 15.94 -11.14 -8.70
C TRP A 73 15.05 -11.46 -9.91
N GLN A 74 13.94 -10.71 -10.10
CA GLN A 74 12.98 -10.91 -11.20
C GLN A 74 13.59 -10.70 -12.60
N LYS A 75 14.79 -10.13 -12.70
CA LYS A 75 15.53 -9.98 -13.96
C LYS A 75 16.18 -11.30 -14.44
N ALA A 76 16.30 -12.27 -13.53
CA ALA A 76 16.74 -13.63 -13.82
C ALA A 76 15.85 -14.62 -13.02
N PRO A 77 14.61 -14.88 -13.48
CA PRO A 77 13.59 -15.62 -12.72
C PRO A 77 14.01 -17.03 -12.28
N ASP A 78 14.92 -17.69 -13.00
CA ASP A 78 15.49 -18.99 -12.61
C ASP A 78 16.16 -18.97 -11.22
N ILE A 79 16.54 -17.79 -10.72
CA ILE A 79 17.05 -17.66 -9.33
C ILE A 79 16.01 -18.14 -8.32
N TRP A 80 14.74 -17.89 -8.55
CA TRP A 80 13.66 -18.36 -7.68
C TRP A 80 13.65 -19.89 -7.59
N ASN A 81 13.74 -20.55 -8.73
CA ASN A 81 13.77 -22.02 -8.80
C ASN A 81 15.01 -22.57 -8.10
N GLN A 82 16.18 -21.94 -8.29
CA GLN A 82 17.43 -22.35 -7.65
C GLN A 82 17.42 -22.12 -6.13
N VAL A 83 16.86 -21.02 -5.64
CA VAL A 83 16.66 -20.77 -4.19
C VAL A 83 15.78 -21.85 -3.60
N LYS A 84 14.67 -22.18 -4.27
CA LYS A 84 13.78 -23.24 -3.82
C LYS A 84 14.49 -24.60 -3.79
N ASP A 85 15.20 -24.97 -4.86
CA ASP A 85 15.92 -26.25 -4.94
C ASP A 85 17.01 -26.35 -3.88
N ASP A 86 17.77 -25.28 -3.63
CA ASP A 86 18.77 -25.27 -2.56
C ASP A 86 18.13 -25.46 -1.18
N LEU A 87 16.98 -24.83 -0.94
CA LEU A 87 16.24 -24.98 0.32
C LEU A 87 15.57 -26.37 0.44
N ASP A 88 15.26 -27.05 -0.65
CA ASP A 88 14.74 -28.41 -0.61
C ASP A 88 15.81 -29.43 -0.17
N PHE A 89 17.06 -29.21 -0.55
CA PHE A 89 18.18 -30.10 -0.22
C PHE A 89 18.91 -29.72 1.07
N ASN A 90 19.05 -28.41 1.33
CA ASN A 90 19.84 -27.87 2.44
C ASN A 90 19.02 -26.78 3.16
N TYR A 91 17.91 -27.16 3.79
CA TYR A 91 17.05 -26.23 4.47
C TYR A 91 17.75 -25.60 5.67
N GLU A 92 17.85 -24.28 5.65
CA GLU A 92 18.35 -23.44 6.74
C GLU A 92 17.53 -22.15 6.78
N PHE A 93 17.13 -21.71 7.98
CA PHE A 93 16.41 -20.46 8.12
C PHE A 93 17.30 -19.26 7.77
N GLY A 94 16.73 -18.26 7.08
CA GLY A 94 17.39 -16.99 6.81
C GLY A 94 18.55 -17.06 5.81
N LYS A 95 18.57 -18.05 4.91
CA LYS A 95 19.64 -18.14 3.90
C LYS A 95 19.63 -17.01 2.89
N TYR A 96 18.42 -16.62 2.42
CA TYR A 96 18.29 -15.70 1.30
C TYR A 96 17.33 -14.55 1.59
N ILE A 97 17.67 -13.38 1.06
CA ILE A 97 16.77 -12.23 0.94
C ILE A 97 16.71 -11.88 -0.55
N LEU A 98 15.50 -11.85 -1.10
CA LEU A 98 15.26 -11.46 -2.49
C LEU A 98 14.55 -10.11 -2.50
N THR A 99 15.02 -9.14 -3.30
CA THR A 99 14.27 -7.90 -3.50
C THR A 99 13.84 -7.77 -4.95
N GLY A 100 12.60 -7.29 -5.15
CA GLY A 100 12.03 -7.10 -6.48
C GLY A 100 11.11 -5.89 -6.56
N SER A 101 11.22 -5.12 -7.64
CA SER A 101 10.38 -3.96 -7.90
C SER A 101 9.23 -4.26 -8.87
N SER A 102 9.11 -5.49 -9.31
CA SER A 102 8.01 -6.03 -10.10
C SER A 102 7.91 -7.54 -9.91
N THR A 103 6.79 -8.13 -10.30
CA THR A 103 6.72 -9.57 -10.52
C THR A 103 7.48 -9.94 -11.79
N PRO A 104 7.97 -11.19 -11.95
CA PRO A 104 8.58 -11.65 -13.21
C PRO A 104 7.65 -11.40 -14.39
N ALA A 105 8.22 -10.98 -15.52
CA ALA A 105 7.44 -10.71 -16.74
C ALA A 105 6.77 -11.97 -17.27
N ASP A 106 7.50 -13.08 -17.25
CA ASP A 106 6.95 -14.40 -17.55
C ASP A 106 6.77 -15.19 -16.24
N LYS A 107 5.51 -15.31 -15.80
CA LYS A 107 5.16 -16.09 -14.61
C LYS A 107 5.39 -17.59 -14.83
N THR A 108 5.52 -18.06 -16.07
CA THR A 108 5.79 -19.47 -16.40
C THR A 108 7.23 -19.87 -16.12
N GLU A 109 8.17 -18.92 -16.06
CA GLU A 109 9.56 -19.17 -15.67
C GLU A 109 9.68 -19.52 -14.17
N VAL A 110 8.67 -19.16 -13.36
CA VAL A 110 8.58 -19.52 -11.94
C VAL A 110 7.75 -20.80 -11.80
N HIS A 111 8.41 -21.96 -11.86
CA HIS A 111 7.73 -23.26 -11.90
C HIS A 111 7.08 -23.68 -10.58
N HIS A 112 7.43 -23.05 -9.45
CA HIS A 112 6.96 -23.44 -8.12
C HIS A 112 6.60 -22.22 -7.26
N SER A 113 5.57 -22.35 -6.43
CA SER A 113 5.08 -21.27 -5.56
C SER A 113 6.05 -20.82 -4.45
N GLY A 114 7.08 -21.64 -4.15
CA GLY A 114 7.97 -21.39 -3.00
C GLY A 114 7.30 -21.59 -1.63
N ALA A 115 6.05 -22.06 -1.60
CA ALA A 115 5.27 -22.21 -0.36
C ALA A 115 6.02 -23.05 0.68
N GLY A 116 6.06 -22.55 1.93
CA GLY A 116 6.78 -23.16 3.06
C GLY A 116 8.29 -22.94 3.06
N ARG A 117 8.89 -22.33 2.04
CA ARG A 117 10.32 -22.06 1.91
C ARG A 117 10.65 -20.59 1.80
N ILE A 118 9.82 -19.85 1.05
CA ILE A 118 10.01 -18.43 0.74
C ILE A 118 8.84 -17.66 1.31
N ALA A 119 9.11 -16.72 2.20
CA ALA A 119 8.11 -15.86 2.82
C ALA A 119 8.00 -14.54 2.05
N PRO A 120 6.82 -14.18 1.52
CA PRO A 120 6.61 -12.90 0.87
C PRO A 120 6.37 -11.78 1.89
N LEU A 121 6.93 -10.60 1.62
CA LEU A 121 6.64 -9.34 2.31
C LEU A 121 6.43 -8.24 1.27
N ASN A 122 5.45 -7.39 1.50
CA ASN A 122 5.17 -6.23 0.65
C ASN A 122 5.63 -4.95 1.34
N MET A 123 6.57 -4.23 0.72
CA MET A 123 7.09 -2.97 1.23
C MET A 123 6.47 -1.80 0.47
N ARG A 124 5.67 -1.00 1.16
CA ARG A 124 5.04 0.22 0.62
C ARG A 124 5.93 1.45 0.82
N PRO A 125 5.62 2.61 0.20
CA PRO A 125 6.22 3.89 0.55
C PRO A 125 6.10 4.18 2.05
N MET A 126 6.83 5.17 2.57
CA MET A 126 6.86 5.49 3.99
C MET A 126 5.51 6.04 4.46
N THR A 127 5.09 5.58 5.64
CA THR A 127 3.98 6.17 6.38
C THR A 127 4.41 7.49 7.05
N LEU A 128 3.45 8.26 7.55
CA LEU A 128 3.75 9.46 8.34
C LEU A 128 4.52 9.14 9.63
N TRP A 129 4.30 7.97 10.22
CA TRP A 129 5.09 7.51 11.38
C TRP A 129 6.54 7.22 11.01
N GLU A 130 6.78 6.52 9.91
CA GLU A 130 8.13 6.21 9.44
C GLU A 130 8.91 7.47 9.01
N SER A 131 8.21 8.44 8.39
CA SER A 131 8.80 9.73 7.96
C SER A 131 8.96 10.75 9.09
N LYS A 132 8.52 10.42 10.33
CA LYS A 132 8.56 11.29 11.52
C LYS A 132 7.62 12.49 11.45
N GLU A 133 6.60 12.43 10.60
CA GLU A 133 5.55 13.43 10.46
C GLU A 133 4.29 13.06 11.27
N SER A 134 4.24 11.87 11.83
CA SER A 134 3.31 11.54 12.92
C SER A 134 4.05 11.55 14.26
N LYS A 135 3.44 12.16 15.28
CA LYS A 135 3.93 12.12 16.67
C LYS A 135 3.74 10.75 17.33
N GLY A 136 2.87 9.89 16.77
CA GLY A 136 2.61 8.55 17.26
C GLY A 136 2.01 8.47 18.66
N THR A 137 1.25 9.47 19.07
CA THR A 137 0.60 9.49 20.38
C THR A 137 -0.65 8.63 20.45
N VAL A 138 -1.25 8.35 19.29
CA VAL A 138 -2.38 7.42 19.14
C VAL A 138 -1.87 6.12 18.55
N SER A 139 -1.97 5.03 19.30
CA SER A 139 -1.56 3.70 18.85
C SER A 139 -2.75 2.90 18.33
N LEU A 140 -2.66 2.41 17.10
CA LEU A 140 -3.66 1.50 16.54
C LEU A 140 -3.74 0.20 17.36
N LYS A 141 -2.61 -0.30 17.84
CA LYS A 141 -2.53 -1.45 18.74
C LYS A 141 -3.29 -1.21 20.03
N ASP A 142 -3.08 -0.07 20.70
CA ASP A 142 -3.77 0.26 21.95
C ASP A 142 -5.27 0.38 21.74
N LEU A 143 -5.74 0.85 20.57
CA LEU A 143 -7.16 0.86 20.22
C LEU A 143 -7.74 -0.57 20.17
N PHE A 144 -7.01 -1.54 19.65
CA PHE A 144 -7.40 -2.95 19.68
C PHE A 144 -7.40 -3.54 21.08
N GLU A 145 -6.64 -2.99 22.01
CA GLU A 145 -6.53 -3.41 23.42
C GLU A 145 -7.51 -2.68 24.36
N GLY A 146 -8.43 -1.85 23.82
CA GLY A 146 -9.47 -1.14 24.57
C GLY A 146 -9.34 0.37 24.59
N GLY A 147 -8.18 0.92 24.17
CA GLY A 147 -7.96 2.36 24.06
C GLY A 147 -7.83 3.08 25.40
N ASP A 148 -7.43 2.38 26.48
CA ASP A 148 -7.29 2.97 27.82
C ASP A 148 -6.18 4.06 27.88
N ASN A 149 -5.16 3.94 27.02
CA ASN A 149 -4.07 4.90 26.88
C ASN A 149 -4.30 5.96 25.80
N PHE A 150 -5.54 6.10 25.30
CA PHE A 150 -5.85 7.07 24.28
C PHE A 150 -5.63 8.50 24.79
N PRO A 151 -4.89 9.36 24.07
CA PRO A 151 -4.58 10.70 24.56
C PRO A 151 -5.82 11.59 24.62
N TRP A 152 -5.89 12.44 25.63
CA TRP A 152 -6.91 13.46 25.77
C TRP A 152 -6.37 14.80 25.29
N ASP A 153 -7.17 15.50 24.48
CA ASP A 153 -6.95 16.91 24.08
C ASP A 153 -5.57 17.18 23.47
N MET A 154 -5.09 16.27 22.62
CA MET A 154 -3.83 16.42 21.90
C MET A 154 -4.08 16.84 20.46
N ASN A 155 -3.63 18.03 20.09
CA ASN A 155 -3.85 18.59 18.75
C ASN A 155 -2.69 18.25 17.79
N SER A 156 -3.03 18.06 16.52
CA SER A 156 -2.08 18.07 15.41
C SER A 156 -1.48 19.47 15.25
N GLU A 157 -0.19 19.53 14.95
CA GLU A 157 0.49 20.78 14.56
C GLU A 157 0.39 21.07 13.06
N PHE A 158 -0.10 20.10 12.28
CA PHE A 158 -0.23 20.22 10.84
C PHE A 158 -1.52 20.91 10.45
N SER A 159 -1.41 21.88 9.55
CA SER A 159 -2.55 22.51 8.87
C SER A 159 -3.07 21.60 7.74
N LEU A 160 -4.23 21.95 7.19
CA LEU A 160 -4.79 21.23 6.04
C LEU A 160 -3.90 21.39 4.79
N GLU A 161 -3.27 22.56 4.61
CA GLU A 161 -2.27 22.79 3.56
C GLU A 161 -1.03 21.88 3.72
N ASP A 162 -0.60 21.64 4.96
CA ASP A 162 0.51 20.73 5.22
C ASP A 162 0.13 19.29 4.82
N VAL A 163 -1.07 18.84 5.18
CA VAL A 163 -1.57 17.51 4.79
C VAL A 163 -1.69 17.41 3.27
N ALA A 164 -2.20 18.44 2.58
CA ALA A 164 -2.24 18.47 1.12
C ALA A 164 -0.83 18.36 0.51
N PHE A 165 0.15 19.03 1.10
CA PHE A 165 1.55 18.90 0.68
C PHE A 165 2.08 17.49 0.90
N LEU A 166 1.89 16.88 2.09
CA LEU A 166 2.36 15.53 2.41
C LEU A 166 1.78 14.48 1.45
N LEU A 167 0.51 14.60 1.14
CA LEU A 167 -0.20 13.75 0.21
C LEU A 167 0.36 13.88 -1.23
N CYS A 168 0.59 15.10 -1.72
CA CYS A 168 1.17 15.35 -3.04
C CYS A 168 2.64 14.94 -3.15
N ARG A 169 3.42 15.02 -2.04
CA ARG A 169 4.80 14.57 -1.95
C ARG A 169 4.90 13.04 -1.93
N GLY A 170 3.98 12.39 -1.22
CA GLY A 170 4.01 10.95 -0.98
C GLY A 170 5.06 10.49 0.04
N GLY A 171 5.13 9.17 0.22
CA GLY A 171 6.03 8.48 1.15
C GLY A 171 7.34 8.00 0.51
N TRP A 172 7.79 8.54 -0.60
CA TRP A 172 9.03 8.17 -1.26
C TRP A 172 10.24 8.63 -0.45
N PRO A 173 11.15 7.74 0.02
CA PRO A 173 12.23 8.12 0.94
C PRO A 173 13.06 9.31 0.48
N ILE A 174 13.37 9.42 -0.81
CA ILE A 174 14.14 10.54 -1.37
C ILE A 174 13.35 11.85 -1.26
N ALA A 175 12.03 11.83 -1.53
CA ALA A 175 11.18 13.02 -1.41
C ALA A 175 10.92 13.39 0.05
N VAL A 176 10.80 12.40 0.95
CA VAL A 176 10.67 12.61 2.41
C VAL A 176 11.91 13.31 2.99
N LEU A 177 13.11 12.91 2.55
CA LEU A 177 14.37 13.47 3.04
C LEU A 177 14.74 14.81 2.37
N ALA A 178 14.03 15.20 1.32
CA ALA A 178 14.31 16.41 0.58
C ALA A 178 13.69 17.66 1.23
N PRO A 179 14.27 18.84 1.02
CA PRO A 179 13.62 20.11 1.36
C PRO A 179 12.25 20.25 0.67
N ARG A 180 11.33 20.96 1.34
CA ARG A 180 9.92 21.09 0.91
C ARG A 180 9.78 21.68 -0.50
N ASP A 181 10.63 22.61 -0.86
CA ASP A 181 10.63 23.31 -2.15
C ASP A 181 10.95 22.40 -3.36
N ILE A 182 11.72 21.32 -3.15
CA ILE A 182 12.10 20.39 -4.23
C ILE A 182 11.40 19.03 -4.13
N ALA A 183 10.79 18.69 -3.00
CA ALA A 183 10.20 17.38 -2.74
C ALA A 183 9.11 17.00 -3.78
N LEU A 184 8.29 17.97 -4.18
CA LEU A 184 7.24 17.76 -5.19
C LEU A 184 7.81 17.50 -6.59
N GLU A 185 8.97 18.11 -6.92
CA GLU A 185 9.62 17.86 -8.20
C GLU A 185 10.25 16.46 -8.26
N ILE A 186 10.77 15.96 -7.14
CA ILE A 186 11.24 14.57 -7.01
C ILE A 186 10.11 13.59 -7.33
N THR A 187 8.93 13.79 -6.77
CA THR A 187 7.76 12.94 -7.02
C THR A 187 7.28 13.05 -8.47
N LYS A 188 7.33 14.24 -9.06
CA LYS A 188 7.02 14.44 -10.48
C LYS A 188 8.00 13.69 -11.38
N ASN A 189 9.30 13.74 -11.07
CA ASN A 189 10.32 12.99 -11.79
C ASN A 189 10.11 11.47 -11.66
N TYR A 190 9.75 10.99 -10.47
CA TYR A 190 9.37 9.59 -10.27
C TYR A 190 8.19 9.18 -11.17
N TYR A 191 7.10 9.96 -11.14
CA TYR A 191 5.93 9.70 -11.98
C TYR A 191 6.27 9.69 -13.46
N ASN A 192 7.02 10.68 -13.95
CA ASN A 192 7.44 10.73 -15.34
C ASN A 192 8.33 9.53 -15.72
N GLY A 193 9.20 9.11 -14.81
CA GLY A 193 10.07 7.94 -14.99
C GLY A 193 9.32 6.60 -15.13
N LEU A 194 8.07 6.51 -14.63
CA LEU A 194 7.24 5.32 -14.82
C LEU A 194 6.93 5.02 -16.28
N PHE A 195 7.05 5.99 -17.18
CA PHE A 195 6.69 5.88 -18.59
C PHE A 195 7.91 5.85 -19.54
N VAL A 196 9.12 5.78 -19.00
CA VAL A 196 10.35 5.65 -19.80
C VAL A 196 10.65 4.16 -19.97
N PHE A 197 10.35 3.62 -21.17
CA PHE A 197 10.44 2.17 -21.46
C PHE A 197 11.58 1.81 -22.43
N GLU A 198 12.39 2.75 -22.89
CA GLU A 198 13.38 2.55 -23.97
C GLU A 198 14.39 1.43 -23.71
N ASP A 199 14.67 1.14 -22.44
CA ASP A 199 15.48 -0.01 -22.01
C ASP A 199 14.72 -0.85 -20.93
N SER A 200 13.37 -0.92 -21.01
CA SER A 200 12.63 -1.56 -19.94
C SER A 200 13.00 -3.04 -19.87
N GLU A 201 13.77 -3.36 -18.85
CA GLU A 201 14.03 -4.71 -18.36
C GLU A 201 12.70 -5.41 -17.96
N ASN A 202 11.60 -4.69 -18.04
CA ASN A 202 10.27 -5.20 -17.79
C ASN A 202 9.59 -5.50 -19.12
N GLU A 203 9.71 -6.73 -19.60
CA GLU A 203 9.12 -7.19 -20.87
C GLU A 203 7.62 -6.93 -20.97
N ARG A 204 6.90 -6.84 -19.82
CA ARG A 204 5.47 -6.51 -19.77
C ARG A 204 5.15 -5.11 -20.28
N PHE A 205 6.08 -4.16 -20.15
CA PHE A 205 5.90 -2.80 -20.68
C PHE A 205 6.45 -2.62 -22.08
N ARG A 206 7.25 -3.55 -22.61
CA ARG A 206 7.83 -3.45 -23.94
C ARG A 206 6.79 -3.19 -25.05
N ASN A 207 5.56 -3.71 -24.86
CA ASN A 207 4.45 -3.58 -25.81
C ASN A 207 3.37 -2.60 -25.34
N LYS A 208 3.58 -1.88 -24.22
CA LYS A 208 2.61 -0.91 -23.70
C LYS A 208 2.93 0.49 -24.18
N LYS A 209 1.88 1.23 -24.56
CA LYS A 209 2.01 2.63 -24.99
C LYS A 209 1.97 3.54 -23.76
N PRO A 210 3.00 4.39 -23.53
CA PRO A 210 3.04 5.31 -22.39
C PRO A 210 1.79 6.21 -22.30
N GLU A 211 1.27 6.66 -23.45
CA GLU A 211 0.09 7.51 -23.49
C GLU A 211 -1.17 6.78 -22.99
N VAL A 212 -1.31 5.49 -23.31
CA VAL A 212 -2.44 4.67 -22.83
C VAL A 212 -2.36 4.46 -21.34
N LEU A 213 -1.16 4.20 -20.80
CA LEU A 213 -0.94 4.11 -19.35
C LEU A 213 -1.31 5.42 -18.64
N ARG A 214 -0.88 6.57 -19.19
CA ARG A 214 -1.24 7.89 -18.63
C ARG A 214 -2.76 8.11 -18.62
N MET A 215 -3.45 7.71 -19.70
CA MET A 215 -4.91 7.83 -19.80
C MET A 215 -5.61 6.95 -18.75
N ILE A 216 -5.16 5.70 -18.59
CA ILE A 216 -5.70 4.78 -17.59
C ILE A 216 -5.47 5.34 -16.18
N LEU A 217 -4.25 5.73 -15.85
CA LEU A 217 -3.94 6.29 -14.52
C LEU A 217 -4.72 7.56 -14.24
N ARG A 218 -4.94 8.42 -15.24
CA ARG A 218 -5.76 9.63 -15.10
C ARG A 218 -7.22 9.30 -14.81
N SER A 219 -7.83 8.38 -15.56
CA SER A 219 -9.21 7.95 -15.32
C SER A 219 -9.32 7.21 -13.97
N TYR A 220 -8.34 6.38 -13.63
CA TYR A 220 -8.29 5.68 -12.36
C TYR A 220 -8.19 6.68 -11.18
N ALA A 221 -7.39 7.73 -11.29
CA ALA A 221 -7.24 8.77 -10.28
C ALA A 221 -8.51 9.63 -10.09
N ARG A 222 -9.34 9.81 -11.13
CA ARG A 222 -10.65 10.46 -10.99
C ARG A 222 -11.65 9.59 -10.21
N ASN A 223 -11.42 8.30 -10.16
CA ASN A 223 -12.26 7.34 -9.46
C ASN A 223 -11.57 6.82 -8.18
N ILE A 224 -10.61 7.58 -7.65
CA ILE A 224 -9.89 7.22 -6.43
C ILE A 224 -10.86 7.05 -5.25
N SER A 225 -10.59 6.12 -4.36
CA SER A 225 -11.40 5.81 -3.17
C SER A 225 -12.88 5.50 -3.49
N SER A 226 -13.18 5.01 -4.68
CA SER A 226 -14.53 4.64 -5.08
C SER A 226 -14.63 3.20 -5.58
N GLU A 227 -15.84 2.63 -5.57
CA GLU A 227 -16.16 1.32 -6.15
C GLU A 227 -16.45 1.42 -7.68
N ALA A 228 -15.78 2.32 -8.39
CA ALA A 228 -16.01 2.50 -9.82
C ALA A 228 -15.83 1.19 -10.60
N ALA A 229 -16.84 0.80 -11.36
CA ALA A 229 -16.77 -0.37 -12.21
C ALA A 229 -15.76 -0.15 -13.35
N VAL A 230 -15.16 -1.23 -13.86
CA VAL A 230 -14.24 -1.18 -15.01
C VAL A 230 -14.90 -0.50 -16.22
N SER A 231 -16.20 -0.74 -16.44
CA SER A 231 -16.97 -0.07 -17.52
C SER A 231 -17.03 1.45 -17.36
N THR A 232 -17.11 1.95 -16.13
CA THR A 232 -17.11 3.40 -15.83
C THR A 232 -15.76 4.01 -16.20
N ILE A 233 -14.66 3.38 -15.78
CA ILE A 233 -13.30 3.85 -16.09
C ILE A 233 -13.03 3.82 -17.59
N ILE A 234 -13.42 2.76 -18.29
CA ILE A 234 -13.30 2.66 -19.75
C ILE A 234 -14.15 3.74 -20.46
N SER A 235 -15.35 4.00 -19.96
CA SER A 235 -16.22 5.05 -20.51
C SER A 235 -15.60 6.44 -20.35
N ASP A 236 -15.01 6.73 -19.19
CA ASP A 236 -14.29 7.99 -18.94
C ASP A 236 -13.08 8.17 -19.87
N ILE A 237 -12.32 7.10 -20.12
CA ILE A 237 -11.21 7.12 -21.07
C ILE A 237 -11.69 7.44 -22.49
N ARG A 238 -12.80 6.83 -22.93
CA ARG A 238 -13.38 7.07 -24.26
C ARG A 238 -13.84 8.52 -24.43
N GLN A 239 -14.55 9.06 -23.43
CA GLN A 239 -15.05 10.44 -23.46
C GLN A 239 -13.92 11.46 -23.49
N SER A 240 -12.83 11.18 -22.78
CA SER A 240 -11.71 12.13 -22.63
C SER A 240 -10.79 12.18 -23.87
N ASN A 241 -10.72 11.13 -24.69
CA ASN A 241 -9.66 10.97 -25.69
C ASN A 241 -10.13 10.42 -27.05
N GLU A 242 -11.42 10.25 -27.27
CA GLU A 242 -12.02 9.66 -28.51
C GLU A 242 -11.40 8.29 -28.91
N ARG A 243 -10.65 7.65 -28.00
CA ARG A 243 -10.04 6.34 -28.25
C ARG A 243 -10.93 5.23 -27.73
N THR A 244 -11.16 4.23 -28.56
CA THR A 244 -11.83 3.00 -28.13
C THR A 244 -10.85 2.13 -27.35
N MET A 245 -11.24 1.72 -26.14
CA MET A 245 -10.55 0.74 -25.32
C MET A 245 -11.52 -0.40 -25.02
N ASP A 246 -11.10 -1.64 -25.25
CA ASP A 246 -11.87 -2.81 -24.83
C ASP A 246 -11.42 -3.27 -23.42
N THR A 247 -12.26 -4.08 -22.78
CA THR A 247 -12.00 -4.57 -21.42
C THR A 247 -10.71 -5.39 -21.36
N LYS A 248 -10.43 -6.22 -22.38
CA LYS A 248 -9.22 -7.05 -22.41
C LYS A 248 -7.94 -6.21 -22.42
N THR A 249 -7.92 -5.17 -23.25
CA THR A 249 -6.79 -4.22 -23.28
C THR A 249 -6.65 -3.50 -21.94
N TYR A 250 -7.76 -3.04 -21.36
CA TYR A 250 -7.74 -2.40 -20.05
C TYR A 250 -7.16 -3.35 -18.98
N ASP A 251 -7.66 -4.58 -18.90
CA ASP A 251 -7.21 -5.57 -17.91
C ASP A 251 -5.72 -5.89 -18.05
N ASP A 252 -5.21 -6.01 -19.28
CA ASP A 252 -3.79 -6.25 -19.56
C ASP A 252 -2.89 -5.09 -19.09
N TYR A 253 -3.36 -3.83 -19.22
CA TYR A 253 -2.63 -2.69 -18.66
C TYR A 253 -2.74 -2.61 -17.14
N MET A 254 -3.91 -2.93 -16.57
CA MET A 254 -4.12 -2.94 -15.12
C MET A 254 -3.29 -4.02 -14.43
N GLU A 255 -3.17 -5.22 -15.04
CA GLU A 255 -2.28 -6.27 -14.52
C GLU A 255 -0.84 -5.76 -14.47
N ALA A 256 -0.36 -5.11 -15.53
CA ALA A 256 0.98 -4.54 -15.57
C ALA A 256 1.19 -3.45 -14.49
N LEU A 257 0.21 -2.59 -14.23
CA LEU A 257 0.27 -1.58 -13.17
C LEU A 257 0.29 -2.19 -11.76
N LYS A 258 -0.46 -3.27 -11.54
CA LYS A 258 -0.44 -4.04 -10.29
C LYS A 258 0.90 -4.76 -10.09
N ASP A 259 1.44 -5.36 -11.15
CA ASP A 259 2.74 -6.04 -11.12
C ASP A 259 3.91 -5.09 -10.84
N LEU A 260 3.76 -3.79 -11.11
CA LEU A 260 4.71 -2.72 -10.74
C LEU A 260 4.43 -2.09 -9.38
N TYR A 261 3.43 -2.58 -8.67
CA TYR A 261 3.00 -2.00 -7.39
C TYR A 261 2.66 -0.50 -7.48
N ILE A 262 1.98 -0.08 -8.56
CA ILE A 262 1.49 1.29 -8.74
C ILE A 262 0.08 1.42 -8.19
N ILE A 263 -0.73 0.38 -8.40
CA ILE A 263 -2.13 0.29 -7.99
C ILE A 263 -2.27 -0.83 -6.97
N GLU A 264 -3.04 -0.58 -5.93
CA GLU A 264 -3.37 -1.53 -4.88
C GLU A 264 -4.84 -1.37 -4.47
N ASP A 265 -5.76 -2.00 -5.24
CA ASP A 265 -7.18 -2.01 -4.92
C ASP A 265 -7.45 -2.54 -3.50
N MET A 266 -8.52 -2.08 -2.86
CA MET A 266 -8.93 -2.54 -1.53
C MET A 266 -10.21 -3.37 -1.63
N GLU A 267 -10.12 -4.62 -1.20
CA GLU A 267 -11.23 -5.57 -1.23
C GLU A 267 -12.31 -5.24 -0.19
N ALA A 268 -13.52 -5.71 -0.46
CA ALA A 268 -14.62 -5.60 0.50
C ALA A 268 -14.41 -6.53 1.71
N TRP A 269 -14.78 -6.02 2.89
CA TRP A 269 -14.85 -6.79 4.13
C TRP A 269 -16.25 -7.36 4.36
N ASN A 270 -16.30 -8.56 4.93
CA ASN A 270 -17.55 -9.13 5.39
C ASN A 270 -17.34 -9.82 6.74
N PRO A 271 -18.16 -9.51 7.76
CA PRO A 271 -18.08 -10.14 9.07
C PRO A 271 -18.42 -11.63 9.06
N ASN A 272 -19.03 -12.12 7.99
CA ASN A 272 -19.38 -13.53 7.81
C ASN A 272 -18.37 -14.23 6.91
N ILE A 273 -17.52 -15.08 7.48
CA ILE A 273 -16.44 -15.81 6.79
C ILE A 273 -16.93 -16.54 5.53
N ARG A 274 -18.17 -17.06 5.52
CA ARG A 274 -18.75 -17.80 4.38
C ARG A 274 -19.63 -16.94 3.48
N SER A 275 -19.59 -15.63 3.58
CA SER A 275 -20.41 -14.76 2.74
C SER A 275 -19.91 -14.74 1.30
N LYS A 276 -20.81 -15.00 0.38
CA LYS A 276 -20.56 -14.84 -1.06
C LYS A 276 -20.62 -13.36 -1.50
N THR A 277 -21.15 -12.47 -0.66
CA THR A 277 -21.35 -11.06 -0.98
C THR A 277 -20.02 -10.33 -1.10
N SER A 278 -19.06 -10.59 -0.21
CA SER A 278 -17.73 -9.96 -0.24
C SER A 278 -16.94 -10.27 -1.53
N ILE A 279 -17.12 -11.48 -2.08
CA ILE A 279 -16.45 -11.89 -3.33
C ILE A 279 -17.00 -11.15 -4.56
N ARG A 280 -18.26 -10.68 -4.48
CA ARG A 280 -18.97 -10.02 -5.59
C ARG A 280 -18.89 -8.50 -5.51
N SER A 281 -18.41 -7.93 -4.43
CA SER A 281 -18.26 -6.49 -4.28
C SER A 281 -17.09 -5.98 -5.11
N THR A 282 -17.30 -4.89 -5.82
CA THR A 282 -16.24 -4.20 -6.55
C THR A 282 -15.25 -3.63 -5.52
N PRO A 283 -13.94 -3.86 -5.66
CA PRO A 283 -12.98 -3.26 -4.77
C PRO A 283 -12.96 -1.74 -4.93
N THR A 284 -12.65 -1.00 -3.86
CA THR A 284 -12.35 0.43 -3.95
C THR A 284 -10.99 0.65 -4.61
N ARG A 285 -10.90 1.73 -5.40
CA ARG A 285 -9.73 2.05 -6.24
C ARG A 285 -8.70 2.83 -5.44
N HIS A 286 -7.51 2.22 -5.25
CA HIS A 286 -6.43 2.83 -4.50
C HIS A 286 -5.10 2.75 -5.23
N PHE A 287 -4.29 3.78 -5.05
CA PHE A 287 -2.87 3.76 -5.42
C PHE A 287 -2.02 3.23 -4.26
N VAL A 288 -0.83 2.74 -4.59
CA VAL A 288 0.16 2.39 -3.55
C VAL A 288 0.65 3.64 -2.80
N ASP A 289 0.57 4.80 -3.46
CA ASP A 289 0.88 6.11 -2.89
C ASP A 289 0.08 7.19 -3.64
N THR A 290 -0.65 8.00 -2.91
CA THR A 290 -1.58 9.01 -3.44
C THR A 290 -0.90 10.08 -4.30
N SER A 291 0.39 10.30 -4.11
CA SER A 291 1.14 11.23 -4.96
C SER A 291 1.13 10.84 -6.44
N ILE A 292 0.98 9.55 -6.75
CA ILE A 292 0.83 9.08 -8.14
C ILE A 292 -0.50 9.57 -8.71
N ALA A 293 -1.59 9.49 -7.93
CA ALA A 293 -2.89 10.00 -8.33
C ALA A 293 -2.86 11.52 -8.59
N CYS A 294 -2.26 12.28 -7.67
CA CYS A 294 -2.07 13.73 -7.84
C CYS A 294 -1.35 14.04 -9.15
N ARG A 295 -0.25 13.34 -9.44
CA ARG A 295 0.52 13.56 -10.68
C ARG A 295 -0.24 13.11 -11.93
N SER A 296 -1.06 12.07 -11.83
CA SER A 296 -1.90 11.59 -12.94
C SER A 296 -2.94 12.63 -13.37
N LEU A 297 -3.48 13.40 -12.43
CA LEU A 297 -4.41 14.50 -12.72
C LEU A 297 -3.71 15.84 -12.94
N GLY A 298 -2.44 15.97 -12.58
CA GLY A 298 -1.70 17.23 -12.65
C GLY A 298 -2.06 18.21 -11.52
N VAL A 299 -2.62 17.70 -10.40
CA VAL A 299 -3.02 18.52 -9.25
C VAL A 299 -1.88 18.64 -8.25
N GLY A 300 -1.82 19.79 -7.59
CA GLY A 300 -0.92 20.09 -6.49
C GLY A 300 -1.67 20.46 -5.19
N PRO A 301 -0.94 20.82 -4.12
CA PRO A 301 -1.56 21.16 -2.84
C PRO A 301 -2.59 22.30 -2.93
N GLY A 302 -2.33 23.32 -3.75
CA GLY A 302 -3.25 24.44 -3.94
C GLY A 302 -4.56 24.05 -4.63
N ASP A 303 -4.51 23.10 -5.58
CA ASP A 303 -5.72 22.60 -6.25
C ASP A 303 -6.61 21.84 -5.25
N LEU A 304 -6.02 21.01 -4.39
CA LEU A 304 -6.74 20.26 -3.36
C LEU A 304 -7.39 21.20 -2.33
N MET A 305 -6.72 22.29 -1.96
CA MET A 305 -7.29 23.30 -1.06
C MET A 305 -8.47 24.05 -1.68
N ASN A 306 -8.55 24.16 -2.99
CA ASN A 306 -9.66 24.78 -3.71
C ASN A 306 -10.82 23.81 -4.00
N ASP A 307 -10.63 22.49 -3.82
CA ASP A 307 -11.65 21.44 -4.04
C ASP A 307 -11.58 20.43 -2.88
N LEU A 308 -12.25 20.77 -1.79
CA LEU A 308 -12.24 19.95 -0.56
C LEU A 308 -12.96 18.60 -0.74
N GLU A 309 -13.92 18.51 -1.68
CA GLU A 309 -14.60 17.26 -1.97
C GLU A 309 -13.61 16.25 -2.59
N SER A 310 -12.90 16.65 -3.65
CA SER A 310 -11.81 15.85 -4.21
C SER A 310 -10.71 15.60 -3.18
N PHE A 311 -10.33 16.59 -2.39
CA PHE A 311 -9.31 16.42 -1.35
C PHE A 311 -9.69 15.32 -0.36
N GLY A 312 -10.97 15.20 0.03
CA GLY A 312 -11.46 14.13 0.89
C GLY A 312 -11.16 12.73 0.34
N LEU A 313 -11.44 12.51 -0.95
CA LEU A 313 -11.17 11.22 -1.61
C LEU A 313 -9.66 10.90 -1.69
N PHE A 314 -8.83 11.90 -1.97
CA PHE A 314 -7.38 11.74 -1.98
C PHE A 314 -6.82 11.50 -0.57
N PHE A 315 -7.40 12.16 0.43
CA PHE A 315 -7.02 11.94 1.82
C PHE A 315 -7.39 10.53 2.31
N GLU A 316 -8.51 10.00 1.86
CA GLU A 316 -8.88 8.61 2.15
C GLU A 316 -7.83 7.62 1.61
N ASP A 317 -7.44 7.74 0.34
CA ASP A 317 -6.39 6.92 -0.26
C ASP A 317 -5.05 7.05 0.50
N PHE A 318 -4.70 8.28 0.89
CA PHE A 318 -3.50 8.57 1.68
C PHE A 318 -3.53 7.90 3.06
N ALA A 319 -4.67 7.94 3.75
CA ALA A 319 -4.84 7.31 5.04
C ALA A 319 -4.84 5.76 4.92
N VAL A 320 -5.49 5.21 3.90
CA VAL A 320 -5.50 3.77 3.62
C VAL A 320 -4.08 3.23 3.40
N ARG A 321 -3.19 3.98 2.72
CA ARG A 321 -1.77 3.61 2.59
C ARG A 321 -1.12 3.36 3.96
N ASP A 322 -1.27 4.29 4.89
CA ASP A 322 -0.65 4.20 6.22
C ASP A 322 -1.32 3.09 7.06
N LEU A 323 -2.64 3.02 7.02
CA LEU A 323 -3.40 1.96 7.72
C LEU A 323 -2.98 0.55 7.26
N ARG A 324 -2.70 0.34 5.98
CA ARG A 324 -2.21 -0.95 5.46
C ARG A 324 -0.88 -1.34 6.07
N VAL A 325 0.07 -0.41 6.17
CA VAL A 325 1.39 -0.68 6.79
C VAL A 325 1.23 -0.96 8.28
N TYR A 326 0.34 -0.23 8.97
CA TYR A 326 0.07 -0.45 10.39
C TYR A 326 -0.65 -1.78 10.63
N ALA A 327 -1.63 -2.13 9.79
CA ALA A 327 -2.32 -3.41 9.85
C ALA A 327 -1.38 -4.60 9.61
N ASP A 328 -0.53 -4.53 8.57
CA ASP A 328 0.50 -5.55 8.30
C ASP A 328 1.41 -5.77 9.52
N ARG A 329 1.79 -4.68 10.21
CA ARG A 329 2.61 -4.75 11.43
C ARG A 329 1.91 -5.47 12.58
N LEU A 330 0.57 -5.38 12.64
CA LEU A 330 -0.27 -6.00 13.67
C LEU A 330 -0.79 -7.39 13.28
N GLY A 331 -0.40 -7.92 12.12
CA GLY A 331 -0.91 -9.20 11.60
C GLY A 331 -2.37 -9.09 11.13
N GLY A 332 -2.70 -8.02 10.43
CA GLY A 332 -4.04 -7.78 9.93
C GLY A 332 -4.06 -7.27 8.48
N VAL A 333 -5.25 -6.98 8.00
CA VAL A 333 -5.51 -6.44 6.65
C VAL A 333 -6.49 -5.27 6.73
N VAL A 334 -6.42 -4.37 5.74
CA VAL A 334 -7.38 -3.28 5.58
C VAL A 334 -8.31 -3.59 4.43
N LYS A 335 -9.62 -3.45 4.66
CA LYS A 335 -10.69 -3.67 3.68
C LYS A 335 -11.74 -2.58 3.82
N HIS A 336 -12.56 -2.34 2.79
CA HIS A 336 -13.71 -1.46 2.88
C HIS A 336 -14.99 -2.23 3.21
N TYR A 337 -16.02 -1.55 3.71
CA TYR A 337 -17.34 -2.16 3.88
C TYR A 337 -18.39 -1.37 3.10
N ARG A 338 -19.19 -2.08 2.34
CA ARG A 338 -20.40 -1.53 1.74
C ARG A 338 -21.48 -2.60 1.67
N ASP A 339 -22.71 -2.22 1.98
CA ASP A 339 -23.86 -3.11 1.87
C ASP A 339 -24.90 -2.64 0.84
N ASN A 340 -25.87 -3.50 0.61
CA ASN A 340 -26.96 -3.22 -0.35
C ASN A 340 -27.93 -2.09 0.11
N ALA A 341 -27.87 -1.68 1.38
CA ALA A 341 -28.67 -0.59 1.93
C ALA A 341 -27.94 0.76 1.83
N GLY A 342 -26.71 0.78 1.31
CA GLY A 342 -25.92 1.98 1.17
C GLY A 342 -25.14 2.38 2.43
N LEU A 343 -25.07 1.50 3.45
CA LEU A 343 -24.18 1.73 4.59
C LEU A 343 -22.75 1.41 4.18
N GLU A 344 -21.84 2.35 4.41
CA GLU A 344 -20.43 2.28 4.05
C GLU A 344 -19.53 2.47 5.27
N CYS A 345 -18.30 1.99 5.18
CA CYS A 345 -17.20 2.29 6.08
C CYS A 345 -15.92 2.33 5.24
N ASP A 346 -15.21 3.45 5.33
CA ASP A 346 -14.04 3.75 4.48
C ASP A 346 -12.94 2.69 4.68
N ALA A 347 -12.67 2.29 5.93
CA ALA A 347 -11.69 1.25 6.21
C ALA A 347 -12.11 0.37 7.41
N VAL A 348 -11.94 -0.93 7.27
CA VAL A 348 -12.03 -1.91 8.33
C VAL A 348 -10.66 -2.58 8.48
N VAL A 349 -10.03 -2.39 9.63
CA VAL A 349 -8.82 -3.12 9.99
C VAL A 349 -9.23 -4.43 10.66
N HIS A 350 -8.88 -5.56 10.05
CA HIS A 350 -9.23 -6.90 10.54
C HIS A 350 -7.96 -7.70 10.82
N LEU A 351 -7.78 -8.12 12.08
CA LEU A 351 -6.64 -8.90 12.54
C LEU A 351 -6.85 -10.40 12.32
N GLU A 352 -5.75 -11.16 12.24
CA GLU A 352 -5.79 -12.63 12.11
C GLU A 352 -6.47 -13.34 13.27
N ASP A 353 -6.52 -12.72 14.46
CA ASP A 353 -7.22 -13.25 15.65
C ASP A 353 -8.74 -13.01 15.63
N GLY A 354 -9.26 -12.38 14.57
CA GLY A 354 -10.69 -12.12 14.37
C GLY A 354 -11.16 -10.77 14.91
N ARG A 355 -10.33 -10.03 15.67
CA ARG A 355 -10.67 -8.66 16.10
C ARG A 355 -10.70 -7.73 14.90
N TRP A 356 -11.58 -6.72 14.98
CA TRP A 356 -11.68 -5.70 13.93
C TRP A 356 -11.97 -4.32 14.50
N GLY A 357 -11.60 -3.29 13.76
CA GLY A 357 -11.93 -1.90 14.05
C GLY A 357 -12.46 -1.22 12.81
N GLY A 358 -13.51 -0.39 12.98
CA GLY A 358 -14.09 0.42 11.90
C GLY A 358 -13.50 1.83 11.90
N ILE A 359 -13.17 2.35 10.73
CA ILE A 359 -12.56 3.66 10.55
C ILE A 359 -13.29 4.42 9.44
N GLU A 360 -13.79 5.61 9.77
CA GLU A 360 -14.23 6.62 8.81
C GLU A 360 -13.13 7.67 8.64
N ILE A 361 -12.86 8.10 7.42
CA ILE A 361 -11.76 9.00 7.07
C ILE A 361 -12.34 10.32 6.58
N LYS A 362 -12.06 11.41 7.29
CA LYS A 362 -12.66 12.74 7.04
C LYS A 362 -11.58 13.82 7.11
N LEU A 363 -11.73 14.91 6.37
CA LEU A 363 -10.76 16.02 6.45
C LEU A 363 -10.74 16.70 7.83
N GLY A 364 -11.85 16.65 8.56
CA GLY A 364 -12.04 17.30 9.84
C GLY A 364 -13.31 18.18 9.83
N GLY A 365 -13.56 18.86 10.95
CA GLY A 365 -14.79 19.65 11.17
C GLY A 365 -15.89 18.82 11.82
N ASP A 366 -16.66 19.48 12.71
CA ASP A 366 -17.60 18.81 13.59
C ASP A 366 -18.69 18.04 12.84
N ASP A 367 -19.20 18.60 11.75
CA ASP A 367 -20.26 17.96 10.96
C ASP A 367 -19.77 16.65 10.33
N LEU A 368 -18.61 16.64 9.67
CA LEU A 368 -18.04 15.45 9.05
C LEU A 368 -17.64 14.39 10.09
N ILE A 369 -17.15 14.81 11.26
CA ILE A 369 -16.83 13.91 12.39
C ILE A 369 -18.11 13.27 12.93
N ASN A 370 -19.19 14.05 13.09
CA ASN A 370 -20.46 13.54 13.54
C ASN A 370 -21.06 12.54 12.54
N ASP A 371 -21.05 12.84 11.25
CA ASP A 371 -21.54 11.95 10.21
C ASP A 371 -20.76 10.63 10.18
N GLY A 372 -19.42 10.70 10.26
CA GLY A 372 -18.56 9.52 10.34
C GLY A 372 -18.84 8.68 11.59
N ALA A 373 -19.01 9.31 12.74
CA ALA A 373 -19.34 8.61 13.99
C ALA A 373 -20.70 7.91 13.91
N GLU A 374 -21.71 8.54 13.30
CA GLU A 374 -23.02 7.94 13.09
C GLU A 374 -22.98 6.74 12.13
N SER A 375 -22.20 6.83 11.04
CA SER A 375 -21.98 5.72 10.10
C SER A 375 -21.37 4.52 10.83
N LEU A 376 -20.31 4.73 11.59
CA LEU A 376 -19.60 3.69 12.35
C LEU A 376 -20.50 3.03 13.40
N LYS A 377 -21.35 3.80 14.10
CA LYS A 377 -22.31 3.23 15.07
C LYS A 377 -23.34 2.36 14.37
N LYS A 378 -23.90 2.81 13.24
CA LYS A 378 -24.84 2.01 12.44
C LYS A 378 -24.20 0.70 11.98
N LEU A 379 -22.91 0.73 11.55
CA LEU A 379 -22.19 -0.47 11.18
C LEU A 379 -22.04 -1.43 12.37
N ARG A 380 -21.58 -0.93 13.53
CA ARG A 380 -21.48 -1.71 14.76
C ARG A 380 -22.80 -2.38 15.09
N ASP A 381 -23.88 -1.60 15.20
CA ASP A 381 -25.19 -2.07 15.63
C ASP A 381 -25.72 -3.17 14.69
N LYS A 382 -25.56 -2.96 13.37
CA LYS A 382 -25.93 -3.96 12.35
C LYS A 382 -25.18 -5.28 12.47
N ILE A 383 -23.91 -5.24 12.92
CA ILE A 383 -23.08 -6.45 13.06
C ILE A 383 -23.39 -7.14 14.37
N VAL A 384 -23.52 -6.38 15.47
CA VAL A 384 -23.81 -6.88 16.81
C VAL A 384 -25.22 -7.48 16.89
N GLU A 385 -26.23 -6.92 16.20
CA GLU A 385 -27.56 -7.53 16.07
C GLU A 385 -27.53 -9.02 15.66
N LYS A 386 -26.47 -9.44 14.96
CA LYS A 386 -26.29 -10.82 14.49
C LYS A 386 -25.48 -11.69 15.46
N SER A 387 -24.63 -11.10 16.26
CA SER A 387 -23.81 -11.75 17.30
C SER A 387 -23.01 -10.73 18.10
N ASP A 388 -23.17 -10.68 19.40
CA ASP A 388 -22.39 -9.81 20.32
C ASP A 388 -20.89 -10.12 20.28
N GLU A 389 -20.51 -11.37 19.97
CA GLU A 389 -19.10 -11.79 19.83
C GLU A 389 -18.37 -11.11 18.67
N LYS A 390 -19.12 -10.44 17.78
CA LYS A 390 -18.57 -9.74 16.62
C LYS A 390 -18.47 -8.22 16.79
N ALA A 391 -18.57 -7.72 18.01
CA ALA A 391 -18.42 -6.30 18.28
C ALA A 391 -17.03 -5.80 17.86
N PRO A 392 -16.91 -4.57 17.31
CA PRO A 392 -15.62 -3.98 16.99
C PRO A 392 -14.82 -3.72 18.26
N SER A 393 -13.48 -3.86 18.18
CA SER A 393 -12.59 -3.46 19.26
C SER A 393 -12.61 -1.93 19.45
N PHE A 394 -12.76 -1.19 18.35
CA PHE A 394 -12.88 0.27 18.38
C PHE A 394 -13.62 0.77 17.13
N LEU A 395 -14.10 2.02 17.25
CA LEU A 395 -14.61 2.83 16.16
C LEU A 395 -13.80 4.14 16.15
N LEU A 396 -13.25 4.53 14.99
CA LEU A 396 -12.35 5.68 14.86
C LEU A 396 -12.80 6.57 13.70
N VAL A 397 -12.98 7.85 13.94
CA VAL A 397 -12.99 8.85 12.87
C VAL A 397 -11.55 9.38 12.74
N LEU A 398 -10.88 9.01 11.66
CA LEU A 398 -9.52 9.42 11.33
C LEU A 398 -9.57 10.71 10.53
N THR A 399 -8.96 11.78 11.06
CA THR A 399 -9.04 13.12 10.45
C THR A 399 -7.71 13.55 9.85
N ALA A 400 -7.75 14.52 8.91
CA ALA A 400 -6.55 15.15 8.40
C ALA A 400 -5.93 16.08 9.44
N VAL A 401 -6.76 16.86 10.14
CA VAL A 401 -6.38 17.86 11.13
C VAL A 401 -7.27 17.80 12.37
N GLY A 402 -6.93 18.56 13.39
CA GLY A 402 -7.70 18.66 14.63
C GLY A 402 -7.04 17.94 15.80
N GLY A 403 -7.82 17.54 16.78
CA GLY A 403 -7.35 16.92 18.01
C GLY A 403 -7.73 15.45 18.15
N ALA A 404 -7.02 14.75 19.04
CA ALA A 404 -7.34 13.40 19.45
C ALA A 404 -8.20 13.43 20.72
N TYR A 405 -9.37 12.81 20.68
CA TYR A 405 -10.29 12.71 21.82
C TYR A 405 -11.24 11.52 21.67
N LYS A 406 -11.81 11.08 22.77
CA LYS A 406 -12.88 10.08 22.80
C LYS A 406 -14.21 10.79 23.02
N ARG A 407 -15.18 10.54 22.13
CA ARG A 407 -16.52 11.06 22.20
C ARG A 407 -17.33 10.35 23.32
N GLU A 408 -18.42 10.99 23.77
CA GLU A 408 -19.35 10.40 24.75
C GLU A 408 -19.98 9.09 24.27
N ASP A 409 -20.19 8.96 22.93
CA ASP A 409 -20.72 7.76 22.28
C ASP A 409 -19.65 6.66 22.06
N ARG A 410 -18.45 6.83 22.66
CA ARG A 410 -17.30 5.93 22.63
C ARG A 410 -16.61 5.79 21.27
N VAL A 411 -16.93 6.64 20.30
CA VAL A 411 -16.17 6.75 19.06
C VAL A 411 -14.91 7.58 19.33
N PHE A 412 -13.76 7.07 18.89
CA PHE A 412 -12.50 7.80 18.95
C PHE A 412 -12.39 8.75 17.77
N VAL A 413 -11.71 9.87 17.96
CA VAL A 413 -11.36 10.84 16.90
C VAL A 413 -9.88 11.10 17.00
N ALA A 414 -9.15 11.03 15.89
CA ALA A 414 -7.72 11.34 15.89
C ALA A 414 -7.25 11.80 14.52
N PRO A 415 -6.38 12.82 14.44
CA PRO A 415 -5.70 13.15 13.19
C PRO A 415 -4.62 12.13 12.85
N ILE A 416 -4.46 11.88 11.55
CA ILE A 416 -3.48 10.91 11.02
C ILE A 416 -2.04 11.20 11.45
N THR A 417 -1.72 12.47 11.68
CA THR A 417 -0.40 12.94 12.14
C THR A 417 -0.12 12.63 13.61
N LEU A 418 -1.08 12.03 14.32
CA LEU A 418 -0.87 11.49 15.67
C LEU A 418 -0.87 9.96 15.71
N LEU A 419 -1.17 9.28 14.58
CA LEU A 419 -1.34 7.83 14.52
C LEU A 419 0.00 7.08 14.37
N ARG A 420 0.12 5.93 15.05
CA ARG A 420 1.17 4.91 14.87
C ARG A 420 0.56 3.50 14.89
N PRO A 421 1.30 2.46 14.48
CA PRO A 421 0.84 1.09 14.61
C PRO A 421 0.56 0.66 16.05
#